data_3bcbc3b0a2d153e707d1645d3c700982
#
_entry.id   3bcbc3b0a2d153e707d1645d3c700982
#
_cell.length_a   1.000
_cell.length_b   1.000
_cell.length_c   1.000
_cell.angle_alpha   90.00
_cell.angle_beta   90.00
_cell.angle_gamma   90.00
#
_symmetry.space_group_name_H-M   'P 1'
#
loop_
_entity.id
_entity.type
_entity.pdbx_description
1 polymer ?
#
loop_
_entity_poly.entity_id
_entity_poly.type
_entity_poly.pdbx_seq_one_letter_code
_entity_poly.pdbx_strand_id
1 'polypeptide(L)'
;SKLGIMLYNKFDPNQADQPRATSADTYQFIKNDLTTAVTLLQGAGIGYTSELSDIDMGVANFLIARVSVWTGDWPAAITASNNILSNYPNLMNQAQYGGHNTGTPADPVYLPESNGFLNNAQNPEVILGFPLGTANTHFTSYMNCFGIGNGGVSRAYKRIDNRLYEKIADDDYRQDGFMKDAFGDYTYPVTGTAAFIPTYTNIKFAATHGMGSTDKKDVGSSTAFYMRTSEILLMKAEAEAQGANPDAAKTTLNILLAARTRSGGATLTCDNYPSMAGMSALEMVQLQTRIELWGEGGREFYNNKRWNIPVDRTSSANHVTKTTYSVADMTLQIPENEILYNPLAVQND
;
A
#
# COMPACT_ATOMS: atom_id res chain seq x y z
N SER A 1 -8.73 0.09 29.17
CA SER A 1 -7.83 -0.41 28.12
C SER A 1 -8.65 -0.82 26.91
N LYS A 2 -8.17 -0.53 25.70
CA LYS A 2 -8.84 -0.96 24.48
C LYS A 2 -8.77 -2.48 24.37
N LEU A 3 -9.86 -3.11 23.94
CA LEU A 3 -9.89 -4.55 23.69
C LEU A 3 -9.21 -4.87 22.34
N GLY A 4 -8.48 -5.98 22.34
CA GLY A 4 -7.88 -6.60 21.17
C GLY A 4 -8.74 -7.74 20.63
N ILE A 5 -8.13 -8.88 20.39
CA ILE A 5 -8.78 -10.10 19.88
C ILE A 5 -8.78 -11.22 20.92
N MET A 6 -9.53 -12.28 20.67
CA MET A 6 -9.37 -13.54 21.40
C MET A 6 -8.03 -14.17 20.98
N LEU A 7 -7.20 -14.56 21.97
CA LEU A 7 -5.89 -15.14 21.71
C LEU A 7 -5.94 -16.67 21.80
N TYR A 8 -5.76 -17.33 20.67
CA TYR A 8 -5.58 -18.77 20.56
C TYR A 8 -4.20 -19.07 20.00
N ASN A 9 -3.41 -19.87 20.70
CA ASN A 9 -2.03 -20.21 20.33
C ASN A 9 -1.85 -21.64 19.80
N LYS A 10 -2.93 -22.40 19.75
CA LYS A 10 -2.97 -23.74 19.17
C LYS A 10 -4.36 -24.05 18.63
N PHE A 11 -4.42 -24.95 17.68
CA PHE A 11 -5.69 -25.53 17.27
C PHE A 11 -6.13 -26.59 18.28
N ASP A 12 -7.29 -26.39 18.87
CA ASP A 12 -7.96 -27.35 19.75
C ASP A 12 -9.48 -27.24 19.53
N PRO A 13 -10.12 -28.24 18.88
CA PRO A 13 -11.54 -28.17 18.58
C PRO A 13 -12.44 -28.18 19.85
N ASN A 14 -11.88 -28.54 20.99
CA ASN A 14 -12.58 -28.54 22.28
C ASN A 14 -12.17 -27.37 23.19
N GLN A 15 -11.45 -26.41 22.65
CA GLN A 15 -11.04 -25.25 23.45
C GLN A 15 -12.26 -24.44 23.88
N ALA A 16 -12.32 -24.09 25.17
CA ALA A 16 -13.36 -23.23 25.69
C ALA A 16 -13.26 -21.82 25.09
N ASP A 17 -14.41 -21.15 25.00
CA ASP A 17 -14.50 -19.75 24.60
C ASP A 17 -13.55 -18.87 25.42
N GLN A 18 -12.96 -17.90 24.76
CA GLN A 18 -12.04 -16.97 25.38
C GLN A 18 -12.59 -15.54 25.31
N PRO A 19 -12.41 -14.75 26.37
CA PRO A 19 -12.67 -13.32 26.29
C PRO A 19 -11.63 -12.64 25.39
N ARG A 20 -11.94 -11.45 24.92
CA ARG A 20 -10.99 -10.62 24.20
C ARG A 20 -9.86 -10.19 25.15
N ALA A 21 -8.62 -10.39 24.70
CA ALA A 21 -7.45 -9.84 25.37
C ALA A 21 -7.42 -8.30 25.23
N THR A 22 -6.56 -7.64 25.99
CA THR A 22 -6.31 -6.22 25.75
C THR A 22 -5.55 -6.03 24.43
N SER A 23 -5.62 -4.84 23.84
CA SER A 23 -4.78 -4.52 22.67
C SER A 23 -3.28 -4.64 23.00
N ALA A 24 -2.88 -4.28 24.22
CA ALA A 24 -1.48 -4.40 24.65
C ALA A 24 -1.04 -5.87 24.67
N ASP A 25 -1.84 -6.76 25.28
CA ASP A 25 -1.53 -8.20 25.32
C ASP A 25 -1.51 -8.81 23.91
N THR A 26 -2.44 -8.39 23.05
CA THR A 26 -2.49 -8.82 21.66
C THR A 26 -1.20 -8.46 20.91
N TYR A 27 -0.73 -7.22 21.01
CA TYR A 27 0.51 -6.82 20.37
C TYR A 27 1.75 -7.45 21.00
N GLN A 28 1.74 -7.67 22.33
CA GLN A 28 2.83 -8.39 22.97
C GLN A 28 2.91 -9.85 22.51
N PHE A 29 1.76 -10.50 22.34
CA PHE A 29 1.68 -11.85 21.77
C PHE A 29 2.32 -11.89 20.37
N ILE A 30 1.93 -10.96 19.47
CA ILE A 30 2.51 -10.86 18.14
C ILE A 30 4.03 -10.63 18.19
N LYS A 31 4.52 -9.73 19.05
CA LYS A 31 5.96 -9.48 19.21
C LYS A 31 6.72 -10.72 19.67
N ASN A 32 6.16 -11.49 20.58
CA ASN A 32 6.76 -12.74 21.08
C ASN A 32 6.86 -13.78 19.95
N ASP A 33 5.79 -13.94 19.16
CA ASP A 33 5.78 -14.87 18.02
C ASP A 33 6.84 -14.48 16.97
N LEU A 34 6.94 -13.19 16.66
CA LEU A 34 7.93 -12.69 15.71
C LEU A 34 9.37 -12.87 16.22
N THR A 35 9.60 -12.66 17.51
CA THR A 35 10.91 -12.92 18.14
C THR A 35 11.28 -14.42 18.06
N THR A 36 10.29 -15.28 18.30
CA THR A 36 10.47 -16.72 18.15
C THR A 36 10.74 -17.11 16.70
N ALA A 37 10.00 -16.53 15.75
CA ALA A 37 10.21 -16.76 14.32
C ALA A 37 11.65 -16.39 13.89
N VAL A 38 12.15 -15.23 14.29
CA VAL A 38 13.54 -14.81 14.02
C VAL A 38 14.54 -15.83 14.58
N THR A 39 14.33 -16.28 15.82
CA THR A 39 15.21 -17.29 16.47
C THR A 39 15.21 -18.61 15.70
N LEU A 40 14.04 -19.08 15.27
CA LEU A 40 13.89 -20.32 14.52
C LEU A 40 14.52 -20.22 13.12
N LEU A 41 14.31 -19.11 12.41
CA LEU A 41 14.91 -18.86 11.10
C LEU A 41 16.45 -18.85 11.22
N GLN A 42 16.99 -18.15 12.20
CA GLN A 42 18.44 -18.14 12.46
C GLN A 42 18.98 -19.53 12.79
N GLY A 43 18.28 -20.27 13.65
CA GLY A 43 18.65 -21.65 14.01
C GLY A 43 18.62 -22.63 12.83
N ALA A 44 17.74 -22.37 11.86
CA ALA A 44 17.63 -23.13 10.61
C ALA A 44 18.60 -22.66 9.51
N GLY A 45 19.38 -21.60 9.75
CA GLY A 45 20.27 -21.01 8.75
C GLY A 45 19.53 -20.29 7.62
N ILE A 46 18.26 -19.91 7.82
CA ILE A 46 17.45 -19.18 6.84
C ILE A 46 17.72 -17.68 7.04
N GLY A 47 18.38 -17.07 6.05
CA GLY A 47 18.69 -15.65 6.02
C GLY A 47 17.67 -14.86 5.21
N TYR A 48 18.19 -13.91 4.41
CA TYR A 48 17.44 -13.16 3.41
C TYR A 48 17.56 -13.89 2.08
N THR A 49 16.42 -14.23 1.47
CA THR A 49 16.38 -15.02 0.22
C THR A 49 15.96 -14.15 -0.97
N SER A 50 16.29 -14.59 -2.17
CA SER A 50 15.78 -14.01 -3.41
C SER A 50 14.47 -14.64 -3.86
N GLU A 51 14.01 -15.70 -3.20
CA GLU A 51 12.74 -16.37 -3.52
C GLU A 51 11.60 -15.59 -2.88
N LEU A 52 10.89 -14.82 -3.69
CA LEU A 52 9.90 -13.83 -3.24
C LEU A 52 8.68 -14.42 -2.52
N SER A 53 8.43 -15.73 -2.65
CA SER A 53 7.33 -16.42 -1.97
C SER A 53 7.71 -17.04 -0.63
N ASP A 54 9.00 -16.99 -0.27
CA ASP A 54 9.47 -17.62 0.94
C ASP A 54 9.29 -16.73 2.17
N ILE A 55 9.01 -17.38 3.30
CA ILE A 55 9.01 -16.72 4.61
C ILE A 55 10.42 -16.77 5.16
N ASP A 56 11.08 -15.64 5.16
CA ASP A 56 12.50 -15.48 5.50
C ASP A 56 12.73 -14.40 6.56
N MET A 57 13.99 -14.05 6.81
CA MET A 57 14.36 -12.97 7.73
C MET A 57 13.86 -11.58 7.28
N GLY A 58 13.68 -11.37 5.97
CA GLY A 58 13.11 -10.14 5.43
C GLY A 58 11.65 -9.98 5.85
N VAL A 59 10.86 -11.04 5.69
CA VAL A 59 9.45 -11.07 6.09
C VAL A 59 9.29 -10.90 7.60
N ALA A 60 10.11 -11.61 8.40
CA ALA A 60 10.06 -11.51 9.86
C ALA A 60 10.38 -10.08 10.34
N ASN A 61 11.47 -9.47 9.85
CA ASN A 61 11.83 -8.09 10.18
C ASN A 61 10.79 -7.08 9.68
N PHE A 62 10.15 -7.34 8.53
CA PHE A 62 9.09 -6.47 8.01
C PHE A 62 7.89 -6.41 8.96
N LEU A 63 7.46 -7.56 9.47
CA LEU A 63 6.37 -7.63 10.45
C LEU A 63 6.77 -7.00 11.79
N ILE A 64 8.03 -7.16 12.22
CA ILE A 64 8.56 -6.48 13.41
C ILE A 64 8.48 -4.95 13.22
N ALA A 65 8.92 -4.43 12.07
CA ALA A 65 8.84 -3.00 11.78
C ALA A 65 7.38 -2.50 11.82
N ARG A 66 6.45 -3.22 11.19
CA ARG A 66 5.01 -2.87 11.21
C ARG A 66 4.43 -2.85 12.61
N VAL A 67 4.63 -3.90 13.41
CA VAL A 67 4.07 -3.95 14.77
C VAL A 67 4.71 -2.92 15.68
N SER A 68 6.00 -2.63 15.49
CA SER A 68 6.73 -1.63 16.26
C SER A 68 6.22 -0.21 15.99
N VAL A 69 5.97 0.14 14.73
CA VAL A 69 5.33 1.41 14.36
C VAL A 69 3.92 1.53 14.96
N TRP A 70 3.14 0.44 14.97
CA TRP A 70 1.81 0.42 15.58
C TRP A 70 1.83 0.60 17.09
N THR A 71 2.85 0.13 17.76
CA THR A 71 2.97 0.18 19.23
C THR A 71 3.80 1.34 19.73
N GLY A 72 4.36 2.17 18.83
CA GLY A 72 5.22 3.29 19.19
C GLY A 72 6.62 2.88 19.65
N ASP A 73 7.04 1.66 19.31
CA ASP A 73 8.39 1.15 19.62
C ASP A 73 9.36 1.59 18.52
N TRP A 74 9.67 2.88 18.54
CA TRP A 74 10.47 3.52 17.48
C TRP A 74 11.87 2.91 17.32
N PRO A 75 12.63 2.62 18.40
CA PRO A 75 13.93 1.97 18.25
C PRO A 75 13.86 0.60 17.58
N ALA A 76 12.87 -0.23 17.94
CA ALA A 76 12.69 -1.54 17.31
C ALA A 76 12.29 -1.41 15.83
N ALA A 77 11.44 -0.44 15.49
CA ALA A 77 11.05 -0.15 14.12
C ALA A 77 12.26 0.24 13.25
N ILE A 78 13.13 1.14 13.76
CA ILE A 78 14.35 1.59 13.07
C ILE A 78 15.31 0.41 12.88
N THR A 79 15.53 -0.40 13.93
CA THR A 79 16.44 -1.55 13.86
C THR A 79 15.99 -2.57 12.82
N ALA A 80 14.71 -2.95 12.86
CA ALA A 80 14.14 -3.90 11.90
C ALA A 80 14.20 -3.36 10.47
N SER A 81 13.92 -2.06 10.28
CA SER A 81 14.03 -1.41 8.98
C SER A 81 15.45 -1.39 8.45
N ASN A 82 16.45 -1.11 9.29
CA ASN A 82 17.86 -1.14 8.89
C ASN A 82 18.30 -2.53 8.44
N ASN A 83 17.86 -3.59 9.15
CA ASN A 83 18.14 -4.97 8.76
C ASN A 83 17.59 -5.28 7.36
N ILE A 84 16.41 -4.79 7.04
CA ILE A 84 15.82 -4.98 5.71
C ILE A 84 16.56 -4.17 4.66
N LEU A 85 16.79 -2.87 4.88
CA LEU A 85 17.42 -1.97 3.90
C LEU A 85 18.86 -2.39 3.56
N SER A 86 19.55 -3.07 4.47
CA SER A 86 20.87 -3.65 4.20
C SER A 86 20.84 -4.82 3.21
N ASN A 87 19.69 -5.50 3.06
CA ASN A 87 19.53 -6.67 2.21
C ASN A 87 18.64 -6.40 0.98
N TYR A 88 17.71 -5.45 1.08
CA TYR A 88 16.79 -5.05 0.02
C TYR A 88 16.90 -3.52 -0.22
N PRO A 89 18.04 -3.04 -0.77
CA PRO A 89 18.26 -1.58 -0.91
C PRO A 89 17.62 -0.97 -2.16
N ASN A 90 17.14 -1.80 -3.09
CA ASN A 90 16.74 -1.34 -4.40
C ASN A 90 15.32 -0.76 -4.40
N LEU A 91 15.11 0.28 -5.23
CA LEU A 91 13.82 0.89 -5.48
C LEU A 91 13.48 0.82 -6.97
N MET A 92 12.20 0.78 -7.30
CA MET A 92 11.74 0.90 -8.67
C MET A 92 12.17 2.24 -9.26
N ASN A 93 12.58 2.22 -10.51
CA ASN A 93 12.78 3.42 -11.31
C ASN A 93 11.48 3.82 -12.02
N GLN A 94 11.51 4.95 -12.75
CA GLN A 94 10.34 5.48 -13.44
C GLN A 94 9.74 4.50 -14.45
N ALA A 95 10.55 3.72 -15.17
CA ALA A 95 10.06 2.76 -16.17
C ALA A 95 9.38 1.54 -15.55
N GLN A 96 9.74 1.19 -14.33
CA GLN A 96 9.18 0.07 -13.58
C GLN A 96 7.94 0.47 -12.75
N TYR A 97 7.82 1.75 -12.41
CA TYR A 97 6.66 2.27 -11.69
C TYR A 97 5.44 2.32 -12.62
N GLY A 98 4.27 2.00 -12.10
CA GLY A 98 3.05 1.93 -12.91
C GLY A 98 2.62 3.27 -13.52
N GLY A 99 1.71 3.21 -14.49
CA GLY A 99 1.19 4.39 -15.17
C GLY A 99 1.97 4.83 -16.42
N HIS A 100 3.04 4.12 -16.76
CA HIS A 100 3.82 4.47 -17.94
C HIS A 100 3.05 4.12 -19.22
N ASN A 101 2.62 5.16 -19.95
CA ASN A 101 1.95 5.02 -21.25
C ASN A 101 2.99 4.90 -22.37
N THR A 102 2.99 3.78 -23.08
CA THR A 102 3.84 3.53 -24.25
C THR A 102 3.14 3.81 -25.58
N GLY A 103 1.83 4.09 -25.54
CA GLY A 103 1.02 4.47 -26.69
C GLY A 103 0.91 5.98 -26.89
N THR A 104 -0.15 6.41 -27.53
CA THR A 104 -0.49 7.83 -27.71
C THR A 104 -1.49 8.29 -26.63
N PRO A 105 -1.67 9.59 -26.38
CA PRO A 105 -2.71 10.08 -25.50
C PRO A 105 -4.13 9.67 -25.93
N ALA A 106 -4.36 9.50 -27.25
CA ALA A 106 -5.65 9.07 -27.78
C ALA A 106 -5.87 7.55 -27.71
N ASP A 107 -4.78 6.78 -27.69
CA ASP A 107 -4.80 5.32 -27.57
C ASP A 107 -3.69 4.87 -26.62
N PRO A 108 -3.89 5.03 -25.30
CA PRO A 108 -2.87 4.73 -24.31
C PRO A 108 -2.65 3.22 -24.19
N VAL A 109 -1.38 2.83 -24.06
CA VAL A 109 -0.97 1.44 -23.85
C VAL A 109 -0.19 1.35 -22.54
N TYR A 110 -0.68 0.51 -21.64
CA TYR A 110 -0.08 0.24 -20.33
C TYR A 110 0.35 -1.22 -20.29
N LEU A 111 1.64 -1.48 -20.43
CA LEU A 111 2.16 -2.84 -20.52
C LEU A 111 2.28 -3.49 -19.14
N PRO A 112 1.48 -4.53 -18.86
CA PRO A 112 1.54 -5.21 -17.55
C PRO A 112 2.88 -5.86 -17.29
N GLU A 113 3.57 -6.33 -18.33
CA GLU A 113 4.89 -6.95 -18.24
C GLU A 113 5.99 -6.01 -17.78
N SER A 114 5.85 -4.70 -17.98
CA SER A 114 6.82 -3.69 -17.52
C SER A 114 6.40 -3.00 -16.21
N ASN A 115 5.18 -3.25 -15.74
CA ASN A 115 4.64 -2.62 -14.55
C ASN A 115 5.03 -3.42 -13.30
N GLY A 116 5.89 -2.88 -12.44
CA GLY A 116 6.35 -3.52 -11.22
C GLY A 116 5.24 -3.83 -10.20
N PHE A 117 4.09 -3.16 -10.27
CA PHE A 117 2.93 -3.48 -9.44
C PHE A 117 2.13 -4.69 -9.94
N LEU A 118 2.39 -5.14 -11.14
CA LEU A 118 1.70 -6.28 -11.77
C LEU A 118 2.65 -7.45 -12.07
N ASN A 119 3.95 -7.17 -12.12
CA ASN A 119 4.99 -8.16 -12.41
C ASN A 119 6.16 -8.03 -11.45
N ASN A 120 6.31 -8.97 -10.53
CA ASN A 120 7.38 -8.96 -9.53
C ASN A 120 8.79 -8.97 -10.16
N ALA A 121 8.96 -9.53 -11.36
CA ALA A 121 10.26 -9.50 -12.05
C ALA A 121 10.70 -8.09 -12.42
N GLN A 122 9.77 -7.14 -12.49
CA GLN A 122 10.03 -5.72 -12.74
C GLN A 122 10.04 -4.88 -11.46
N ASN A 123 9.85 -5.49 -10.29
CA ASN A 123 9.80 -4.79 -9.03
C ASN A 123 10.95 -5.20 -8.10
N PRO A 124 12.07 -4.47 -8.13
CA PRO A 124 13.22 -4.77 -7.27
C PRO A 124 12.96 -4.48 -5.78
N GLU A 125 11.82 -3.90 -5.44
CA GLU A 125 11.44 -3.57 -4.07
C GLU A 125 10.75 -4.74 -3.35
N VAL A 126 10.30 -5.79 -4.06
CA VAL A 126 9.50 -6.86 -3.45
C VAL A 126 10.31 -7.66 -2.45
N ILE A 127 9.76 -7.79 -1.25
CA ILE A 127 10.30 -8.62 -0.16
C ILE A 127 9.44 -9.89 -0.02
N LEU A 128 8.12 -9.74 -0.16
CA LEU A 128 7.19 -10.87 -0.21
C LEU A 128 6.17 -10.65 -1.32
N GLY A 129 6.09 -11.65 -2.21
CA GLY A 129 5.12 -11.68 -3.30
C GLY A 129 4.84 -13.11 -3.74
N PHE A 130 3.64 -13.34 -4.25
CA PHE A 130 3.22 -14.67 -4.69
C PHE A 130 2.88 -14.66 -6.18
N PRO A 131 3.35 -15.66 -6.95
CA PRO A 131 2.92 -15.81 -8.33
C PRO A 131 1.42 -16.11 -8.36
N LEU A 132 0.70 -15.40 -9.21
CA LEU A 132 -0.71 -15.65 -9.46
C LEU A 132 -0.80 -16.54 -10.69
N GLY A 133 -1.38 -17.72 -10.52
CA GLY A 133 -1.67 -18.58 -11.67
C GLY A 133 -2.67 -17.91 -12.63
N THR A 134 -2.66 -18.31 -13.88
CA THR A 134 -3.51 -17.78 -14.97
C THR A 134 -5.01 -17.85 -14.69
N ALA A 135 -5.43 -18.57 -13.65
CA ALA A 135 -6.84 -18.75 -13.29
C ALA A 135 -7.40 -17.70 -12.32
N ASN A 136 -6.59 -16.81 -11.78
CA ASN A 136 -7.03 -15.91 -10.69
C ASN A 136 -7.48 -14.55 -11.20
N THR A 137 -8.55 -14.53 -11.99
CA THR A 137 -9.16 -13.30 -12.52
C THR A 137 -9.72 -12.36 -11.45
N HIS A 138 -10.06 -12.88 -10.27
CA HIS A 138 -10.63 -12.05 -9.19
C HIS A 138 -9.60 -11.15 -8.50
N PHE A 139 -8.42 -11.68 -8.21
CA PHE A 139 -7.36 -10.91 -7.59
C PHE A 139 -6.83 -9.83 -8.54
N THR A 140 -6.65 -10.19 -9.80
CA THR A 140 -6.22 -9.27 -10.84
C THR A 140 -7.24 -8.16 -11.09
N SER A 141 -8.54 -8.49 -11.06
CA SER A 141 -9.62 -7.49 -11.16
C SER A 141 -9.65 -6.53 -9.97
N TYR A 142 -9.24 -6.99 -8.80
CA TYR A 142 -9.22 -6.17 -7.60
C TYR A 142 -8.03 -5.19 -7.57
N MET A 143 -6.85 -5.65 -7.98
CA MET A 143 -5.65 -4.83 -8.10
C MET A 143 -5.71 -3.94 -9.34
N ASN A 144 -6.18 -4.48 -10.46
CA ASN A 144 -6.42 -3.74 -11.69
C ASN A 144 -7.82 -3.12 -11.68
N CYS A 145 -7.96 -2.12 -10.87
CA CYS A 145 -9.24 -1.50 -10.56
C CYS A 145 -9.85 -0.67 -11.67
N PHE A 146 -9.36 -0.79 -12.90
CA PHE A 146 -9.56 0.32 -13.75
C PHE A 146 -10.23 0.08 -15.00
N GLY A 147 -10.54 -1.14 -15.32
CA GLY A 147 -11.42 -1.37 -16.44
C GLY A 147 -11.08 -0.61 -17.74
N ILE A 148 -9.92 0.04 -17.81
CA ILE A 148 -9.41 0.55 -19.07
C ILE A 148 -9.11 -0.68 -19.91
N GLY A 149 -9.99 -0.98 -20.84
CA GLY A 149 -9.89 -2.18 -21.67
C GLY A 149 -10.74 -3.37 -21.22
N ASN A 150 -11.26 -3.41 -20.01
CA ASN A 150 -12.12 -4.49 -19.57
C ASN A 150 -13.59 -4.09 -19.58
N GLY A 151 -14.23 -4.21 -20.73
CA GLY A 151 -15.62 -3.83 -20.97
C GLY A 151 -16.69 -4.59 -20.18
N GLY A 152 -16.31 -5.48 -19.26
CA GLY A 152 -17.30 -6.37 -18.63
C GLY A 152 -17.31 -6.43 -17.11
N VAL A 153 -16.24 -6.12 -16.40
CA VAL A 153 -16.13 -6.58 -15.02
C VAL A 153 -16.21 -5.50 -13.96
N SER A 154 -15.80 -4.28 -14.21
CA SER A 154 -15.99 -3.21 -13.22
C SER A 154 -15.87 -1.84 -13.86
N ARG A 155 -16.96 -1.12 -13.87
CA ARG A 155 -16.99 0.31 -14.19
C ARG A 155 -16.72 1.18 -12.96
N ALA A 156 -16.25 0.59 -11.88
CA ALA A 156 -15.94 1.29 -10.65
C ALA A 156 -14.48 1.77 -10.69
N TYR A 157 -14.27 2.90 -11.32
CA TYR A 157 -12.95 3.54 -11.34
C TYR A 157 -12.52 3.92 -9.94
N LYS A 158 -11.36 3.44 -9.49
CA LYS A 158 -10.72 3.96 -8.30
C LYS A 158 -9.91 5.20 -8.67
N ARG A 159 -10.14 6.25 -7.95
CA ARG A 159 -9.62 7.58 -8.25
C ARG A 159 -8.86 8.11 -7.05
N ILE A 160 -7.70 8.71 -7.29
CA ILE A 160 -7.04 9.47 -6.23
C ILE A 160 -7.88 10.71 -5.90
N ASP A 161 -7.92 11.10 -4.63
CA ASP A 161 -8.51 12.38 -4.25
C ASP A 161 -7.75 13.52 -4.94
N ASN A 162 -8.49 14.45 -5.56
CA ASN A 162 -7.89 15.58 -6.29
C ASN A 162 -6.91 16.36 -5.41
N ARG A 163 -7.20 16.53 -4.12
CA ARG A 163 -6.37 17.27 -3.17
C ARG A 163 -5.05 16.55 -2.87
N LEU A 164 -5.03 15.21 -2.94
CA LEU A 164 -3.81 14.44 -2.81
C LEU A 164 -3.02 14.46 -4.11
N TYR A 165 -3.68 14.35 -5.26
CA TYR A 165 -3.05 14.45 -6.57
C TYR A 165 -2.32 15.79 -6.75
N GLU A 166 -2.98 16.89 -6.39
CA GLU A 166 -2.44 18.25 -6.49
C GLU A 166 -1.22 18.50 -5.58
N LYS A 167 -0.97 17.62 -4.61
CA LYS A 167 0.22 17.65 -3.76
C LYS A 167 1.41 16.89 -4.35
N ILE A 168 1.23 16.10 -5.40
CA ILE A 168 2.34 15.42 -6.07
C ILE A 168 3.07 16.45 -6.92
N ALA A 169 4.38 16.59 -6.70
CA ALA A 169 5.20 17.53 -7.46
C ALA A 169 5.29 17.15 -8.95
N ASP A 170 5.41 18.14 -9.85
CA ASP A 170 5.52 17.89 -11.28
C ASP A 170 6.76 17.06 -11.66
N ASP A 171 7.85 17.22 -10.91
CA ASP A 171 9.07 16.41 -11.06
C ASP A 171 8.99 15.03 -10.41
N ASP A 172 7.84 14.68 -9.81
CA ASP A 172 7.60 13.37 -9.21
C ASP A 172 6.85 12.48 -10.19
N TYR A 173 7.51 11.44 -10.72
CA TYR A 173 6.90 10.59 -11.71
C TYR A 173 5.72 9.73 -11.18
N ARG A 174 5.49 9.66 -9.86
CA ARG A 174 4.31 8.99 -9.30
C ARG A 174 3.01 9.68 -9.71
N GLN A 175 3.08 10.95 -10.12
CA GLN A 175 1.95 11.67 -10.69
C GLN A 175 1.40 10.97 -11.95
N ASP A 176 2.27 10.33 -12.73
CA ASP A 176 1.90 9.59 -13.94
C ASP A 176 1.05 8.35 -13.64
N GLY A 177 1.00 7.89 -12.40
CA GLY A 177 0.11 6.84 -11.96
C GLY A 177 -1.38 7.22 -11.93
N PHE A 178 -1.73 8.45 -12.34
CA PHE A 178 -3.10 8.95 -12.32
C PHE A 178 -3.40 9.83 -13.54
N MET A 179 -4.57 9.64 -14.14
CA MET A 179 -5.01 10.47 -15.26
C MET A 179 -5.58 11.78 -14.73
N LYS A 180 -4.88 12.90 -14.94
CA LYS A 180 -5.36 14.22 -14.53
C LYS A 180 -6.67 14.58 -15.23
N ASP A 181 -6.71 14.37 -16.53
CA ASP A 181 -7.83 14.76 -17.38
C ASP A 181 -8.79 13.60 -17.63
N ALA A 182 -10.07 13.92 -17.79
CA ALA A 182 -11.04 12.94 -18.20
C ALA A 182 -10.78 12.52 -19.65
N PHE A 183 -10.95 11.24 -19.93
CA PHE A 183 -10.95 10.72 -21.28
C PHE A 183 -12.42 10.53 -21.70
N GLY A 184 -12.87 11.38 -22.63
CA GLY A 184 -14.25 11.37 -23.12
C GLY A 184 -14.41 10.63 -24.44
N ASP A 185 -15.63 10.15 -24.66
CA ASP A 185 -16.12 9.61 -25.96
C ASP A 185 -15.38 8.41 -26.54
N TYR A 186 -14.83 7.57 -25.64
CA TYR A 186 -14.35 6.28 -26.08
C TYR A 186 -15.52 5.31 -26.31
N THR A 187 -15.63 4.83 -27.54
CA THR A 187 -16.62 3.79 -27.86
C THR A 187 -15.93 2.44 -27.90
N TYR A 188 -16.36 1.52 -27.04
CA TYR A 188 -15.85 0.15 -27.06
C TYR A 188 -16.10 -0.48 -28.42
N PRO A 189 -15.08 -0.90 -29.18
CA PRO A 189 -15.23 -1.41 -30.55
C PRO A 189 -16.15 -2.64 -30.65
N VAL A 190 -16.19 -3.44 -29.59
CA VAL A 190 -16.97 -4.70 -29.57
C VAL A 190 -18.43 -4.49 -29.18
N THR A 191 -18.72 -3.49 -28.35
CA THR A 191 -20.08 -3.29 -27.80
C THR A 191 -20.76 -2.04 -28.33
N GLY A 192 -20.05 -1.15 -29.01
CA GLY A 192 -20.56 0.16 -29.42
C GLY A 192 -20.93 1.09 -28.26
N THR A 193 -20.57 0.74 -27.03
CA THR A 193 -20.93 1.52 -25.83
C THR A 193 -19.90 2.61 -25.60
N ALA A 194 -20.34 3.86 -25.52
CA ALA A 194 -19.49 4.97 -25.14
C ALA A 194 -19.01 4.80 -23.68
N ALA A 195 -17.74 4.99 -23.45
CA ALA A 195 -17.12 4.95 -22.14
C ALA A 195 -16.52 6.31 -21.82
N PHE A 196 -16.70 6.71 -20.57
CA PHE A 196 -16.12 7.91 -20.02
C PHE A 196 -15.19 7.50 -18.88
N ILE A 197 -13.92 7.86 -19.00
CA ILE A 197 -12.93 7.67 -17.93
C ILE A 197 -12.82 9.00 -17.18
N PRO A 198 -13.22 9.03 -15.91
CA PRO A 198 -13.23 10.27 -15.16
C PRO A 198 -11.82 10.74 -14.80
N THR A 199 -11.70 12.04 -14.48
CA THR A 199 -10.46 12.65 -13.97
C THR A 199 -9.92 11.91 -12.74
N TYR A 200 -8.63 11.92 -12.55
CA TYR A 200 -7.91 11.32 -11.43
C TYR A 200 -8.03 9.80 -11.34
N THR A 201 -8.45 9.16 -12.43
CA THR A 201 -8.47 7.70 -12.51
C THR A 201 -7.08 7.15 -12.36
N ASN A 202 -6.95 6.15 -11.53
CA ASN A 202 -5.68 5.48 -11.27
C ASN A 202 -5.30 4.59 -12.47
N ILE A 203 -4.08 4.76 -12.91
CA ILE A 203 -3.40 3.94 -13.91
C ILE A 203 -2.10 3.31 -13.38
N LYS A 204 -1.78 3.53 -12.10
CA LYS A 204 -0.65 2.89 -11.42
C LYS A 204 -0.67 1.37 -11.56
N PHE A 205 -1.87 0.77 -11.51
CA PHE A 205 -2.09 -0.67 -11.68
C PHE A 205 -2.72 -1.01 -13.03
N ALA A 206 -2.64 -0.14 -14.01
CA ALA A 206 -3.25 -0.39 -15.31
C ALA A 206 -2.48 -1.46 -16.08
N ALA A 207 -3.24 -2.33 -16.74
CA ALA A 207 -2.75 -3.38 -17.61
C ALA A 207 -3.65 -3.44 -18.85
N THR A 208 -3.27 -2.74 -19.93
CA THR A 208 -4.04 -2.74 -21.17
C THR A 208 -3.14 -2.44 -22.36
N HIS A 209 -3.38 -3.13 -23.47
CA HIS A 209 -2.74 -2.93 -24.76
C HIS A 209 -3.53 -1.99 -25.67
N GLY A 210 -4.22 -1.02 -25.11
CA GLY A 210 -5.03 -0.03 -25.81
C GLY A 210 -6.43 0.09 -25.25
N MET A 211 -7.09 1.18 -25.59
CA MET A 211 -8.42 1.52 -25.05
C MET A 211 -9.52 0.53 -25.45
N GLY A 212 -9.30 -0.24 -26.50
CA GLY A 212 -10.26 -1.22 -27.01
C GLY A 212 -10.02 -2.66 -26.60
N SER A 213 -8.96 -2.92 -25.86
CA SER A 213 -8.64 -4.28 -25.47
C SER A 213 -9.71 -4.84 -24.53
N THR A 214 -10.31 -5.97 -24.97
CA THR A 214 -11.20 -6.79 -24.15
C THR A 214 -10.50 -8.08 -23.71
N ASP A 215 -9.21 -8.21 -23.99
CA ASP A 215 -8.44 -9.39 -23.63
C ASP A 215 -8.29 -9.44 -22.10
N LYS A 216 -8.85 -10.49 -21.51
CA LYS A 216 -8.73 -10.73 -20.05
C LYS A 216 -7.28 -10.92 -19.61
N LYS A 217 -6.37 -11.25 -20.52
CA LYS A 217 -4.93 -11.32 -20.26
C LYS A 217 -4.35 -9.94 -19.96
N ASP A 218 -4.95 -8.88 -20.49
CA ASP A 218 -4.54 -7.50 -20.24
C ASP A 218 -4.93 -7.02 -18.83
N VAL A 219 -5.70 -7.82 -18.09
CA VAL A 219 -6.21 -7.50 -16.75
C VAL A 219 -5.40 -8.19 -15.66
N GLY A 220 -4.43 -9.03 -16.04
CA GLY A 220 -3.78 -9.94 -15.12
C GLY A 220 -2.43 -9.45 -14.61
N SER A 221 -2.28 -9.29 -13.29
CA SER A 221 -0.95 -9.35 -12.72
C SER A 221 -0.45 -10.79 -12.72
N SER A 222 0.83 -10.98 -13.03
CA SER A 222 1.47 -12.29 -12.89
C SER A 222 1.76 -12.62 -11.43
N THR A 223 1.78 -11.62 -10.56
CA THR A 223 2.17 -11.71 -9.16
C THR A 223 1.42 -10.72 -8.29
N ALA A 224 1.18 -11.12 -7.05
CA ALA A 224 0.72 -10.24 -5.98
C ALA A 224 1.86 -9.99 -5.00
N PHE A 225 2.22 -8.74 -4.76
CA PHE A 225 3.17 -8.39 -3.73
C PHE A 225 2.45 -7.93 -2.46
N TYR A 226 3.08 -8.17 -1.32
CA TYR A 226 2.55 -7.83 0.01
C TYR A 226 3.49 -6.94 0.81
N MET A 227 4.79 -7.01 0.53
CA MET A 227 5.82 -6.28 1.25
C MET A 227 6.86 -5.76 0.27
N ARG A 228 7.22 -4.49 0.39
CA ARG A 228 8.21 -3.85 -0.48
C ARG A 228 9.04 -2.80 0.25
N THR A 229 10.23 -2.54 -0.25
CA THR A 229 11.27 -1.71 0.38
C THR A 229 10.83 -0.28 0.67
N SER A 230 10.07 0.36 -0.23
CA SER A 230 9.63 1.74 -0.01
C SER A 230 8.69 1.88 1.20
N GLU A 231 7.88 0.86 1.54
CA GLU A 231 7.11 0.87 2.79
C GLU A 231 8.05 0.87 4.01
N ILE A 232 9.17 0.14 3.94
CA ILE A 232 10.18 0.11 5.01
C ILE A 232 10.84 1.48 5.18
N LEU A 233 11.22 2.15 4.09
CA LEU A 233 11.77 3.51 4.16
C LEU A 233 10.80 4.48 4.84
N LEU A 234 9.52 4.38 4.50
CA LEU A 234 8.49 5.22 5.09
C LEU A 234 8.27 4.90 6.58
N MET A 235 8.24 3.62 6.97
CA MET A 235 8.13 3.22 8.38
C MET A 235 9.35 3.65 9.20
N LYS A 236 10.57 3.55 8.62
CA LYS A 236 11.78 4.02 9.25
C LYS A 236 11.75 5.54 9.45
N ALA A 237 11.44 6.30 8.40
CA ALA A 237 11.35 7.75 8.47
C ALA A 237 10.28 8.20 9.49
N GLU A 238 9.15 7.51 9.57
CA GLU A 238 8.14 7.79 10.58
C GLU A 238 8.67 7.53 11.99
N ALA A 239 9.32 6.39 12.21
CA ALA A 239 9.89 6.05 13.52
C ALA A 239 10.97 7.04 13.95
N GLU A 240 11.78 7.54 13.02
CA GLU A 240 12.76 8.58 13.27
C GLU A 240 12.10 9.92 13.63
N ALA A 241 11.06 10.33 12.90
CA ALA A 241 10.32 11.57 13.19
C ALA A 241 9.61 11.52 14.54
N GLN A 242 8.97 10.41 14.86
CA GLN A 242 8.27 10.18 16.13
C GLN A 242 9.25 9.97 17.29
N GLY A 243 10.43 9.42 17.03
CA GLY A 243 11.52 9.25 17.97
C GLY A 243 12.33 10.54 18.25
N ALA A 244 11.78 11.71 17.86
CA ALA A 244 12.38 13.03 18.02
C ALA A 244 13.71 13.24 17.26
N ASN A 245 13.88 12.59 16.11
CA ASN A 245 15.01 12.81 15.20
C ASN A 245 14.52 13.23 13.79
N PRO A 246 14.00 14.45 13.63
CA PRO A 246 13.42 14.92 12.37
C PRO A 246 14.45 15.00 11.23
N ASP A 247 15.71 15.23 11.51
CA ASP A 247 16.76 15.29 10.49
C ASP A 247 17.08 13.91 9.92
N ALA A 248 17.11 12.88 10.76
CA ALA A 248 17.24 11.50 10.30
C ALA A 248 16.02 11.10 9.45
N ALA A 249 14.82 11.46 9.87
CA ALA A 249 13.58 11.20 9.12
C ALA A 249 13.62 11.82 7.71
N LYS A 250 14.03 13.08 7.59
CA LYS A 250 14.22 13.74 6.29
C LYS A 250 15.30 13.06 5.45
N THR A 251 16.41 12.67 6.07
CA THR A 251 17.49 11.95 5.37
C THR A 251 16.99 10.64 4.79
N THR A 252 16.25 9.86 5.58
CA THR A 252 15.63 8.60 5.12
C THR A 252 14.59 8.85 4.02
N LEU A 253 13.73 9.86 4.18
CA LEU A 253 12.70 10.19 3.20
C LEU A 253 13.31 10.68 1.88
N ASN A 254 14.42 11.40 1.92
CA ASN A 254 15.13 11.87 0.73
C ASN A 254 15.63 10.71 -0.16
N ILE A 255 15.91 9.53 0.39
CA ILE A 255 16.25 8.34 -0.41
C ILE A 255 15.07 7.97 -1.33
N LEU A 256 13.87 7.97 -0.78
CA LEU A 256 12.66 7.69 -1.57
C LEU A 256 12.39 8.78 -2.60
N LEU A 257 12.44 10.06 -2.18
CA LEU A 257 12.15 11.20 -3.06
C LEU A 257 13.11 11.26 -4.25
N ALA A 258 14.41 11.05 -4.02
CA ALA A 258 15.40 10.98 -5.08
C ALA A 258 15.09 9.87 -6.08
N ALA A 259 14.68 8.68 -5.60
CA ALA A 259 14.29 7.56 -6.46
C ALA A 259 12.99 7.81 -7.23
N ARG A 260 12.14 8.72 -6.78
CA ARG A 260 10.87 9.09 -7.42
C ARG A 260 10.98 10.34 -8.28
N THR A 261 12.17 10.90 -8.41
CA THR A 261 12.41 12.05 -9.28
C THR A 261 12.28 11.65 -10.75
N ARG A 262 11.54 12.43 -11.50
CA ARG A 262 11.37 12.27 -12.96
C ARG A 262 12.72 12.41 -13.67
N SER A 263 12.93 11.60 -14.70
CA SER A 263 14.16 11.66 -15.51
C SER A 263 14.34 13.07 -16.12
N GLY A 264 15.50 13.66 -15.87
CA GLY A 264 15.82 15.02 -16.31
C GLY A 264 15.33 16.14 -15.40
N GLY A 265 14.54 15.81 -14.37
CA GLY A 265 14.11 16.76 -13.34
C GLY A 265 15.17 17.01 -12.26
N ALA A 266 14.97 18.04 -11.46
CA ALA A 266 15.79 18.32 -10.29
C ALA A 266 15.51 17.26 -9.21
N THR A 267 16.56 16.69 -8.62
CA THR A 267 16.41 15.68 -7.56
C THR A 267 15.52 16.19 -6.44
N LEU A 268 14.42 15.50 -6.21
CA LEU A 268 13.46 15.85 -5.15
C LEU A 268 14.03 15.52 -3.78
N THR A 269 13.79 16.44 -2.85
CA THR A 269 14.17 16.35 -1.43
C THR A 269 13.04 16.90 -0.56
N CYS A 270 13.10 16.67 0.74
CA CYS A 270 12.17 17.30 1.69
C CYS A 270 12.16 18.83 1.61
N ASP A 271 13.31 19.43 1.27
CA ASP A 271 13.47 20.89 1.29
C ASP A 271 12.99 21.56 -0.01
N ASN A 272 12.95 20.82 -1.14
CA ASN A 272 12.51 21.39 -2.43
C ASN A 272 11.18 20.82 -2.93
N TYR A 273 10.54 19.91 -2.21
CA TYR A 273 9.23 19.38 -2.59
C TYR A 273 8.13 20.40 -2.30
N PRO A 274 7.46 20.99 -3.32
CA PRO A 274 6.66 22.21 -3.14
C PRO A 274 5.55 22.08 -2.09
N SER A 275 4.84 20.97 -2.07
CA SER A 275 3.72 20.78 -1.13
C SER A 275 4.15 20.42 0.29
N MET A 276 5.44 20.24 0.55
CA MET A 276 5.98 19.96 1.89
C MET A 276 6.55 21.21 2.58
N ALA A 277 6.53 22.37 1.92
CA ALA A 277 7.00 23.61 2.52
C ALA A 277 6.25 23.93 3.82
N GLY A 278 6.99 24.14 4.90
CA GLY A 278 6.43 24.43 6.23
C GLY A 278 5.88 23.23 7.01
N MET A 279 5.94 22.01 6.46
CA MET A 279 5.55 20.79 7.17
C MET A 279 6.63 20.34 8.15
N SER A 280 6.23 19.74 9.25
CA SER A 280 7.11 18.95 10.10
C SER A 280 7.58 17.69 9.38
N ALA A 281 8.68 17.07 9.82
CA ALA A 281 9.17 15.83 9.23
C ALA A 281 8.11 14.72 9.26
N LEU A 282 7.32 14.63 10.32
CA LEU A 282 6.24 13.66 10.42
C LEU A 282 5.14 13.89 9.36
N GLU A 283 4.71 15.14 9.17
CA GLU A 283 3.71 15.49 8.16
C GLU A 283 4.22 15.21 6.74
N MET A 284 5.51 15.46 6.47
CA MET A 284 6.16 15.09 5.20
C MET A 284 6.10 13.58 4.97
N VAL A 285 6.47 12.78 5.97
CA VAL A 285 6.39 11.30 5.90
C VAL A 285 4.96 10.85 5.69
N GLN A 286 3.99 11.40 6.40
CA GLN A 286 2.57 11.06 6.24
C GLN A 286 2.07 11.37 4.82
N LEU A 287 2.42 12.52 4.26
CA LEU A 287 2.08 12.87 2.89
C LEU A 287 2.70 11.89 1.90
N GLN A 288 4.00 11.62 2.03
CA GLN A 288 4.69 10.72 1.12
C GLN A 288 4.22 9.26 1.23
N THR A 289 3.82 8.84 2.43
CA THR A 289 3.18 7.53 2.65
C THR A 289 1.86 7.41 1.89
N ARG A 290 1.03 8.44 1.90
CA ARG A 290 -0.23 8.46 1.16
C ARG A 290 -0.03 8.41 -0.35
N ILE A 291 0.97 9.12 -0.87
CA ILE A 291 1.31 9.13 -2.30
C ILE A 291 1.88 7.77 -2.71
N GLU A 292 2.88 7.30 -2.00
CA GLU A 292 3.64 6.10 -2.36
C GLU A 292 2.79 4.83 -2.26
N LEU A 293 2.06 4.66 -1.16
CA LEU A 293 1.29 3.45 -0.88
C LEU A 293 -0.18 3.56 -1.31
N TRP A 294 -0.51 4.54 -2.15
CA TRP A 294 -1.86 4.69 -2.66
C TRP A 294 -2.36 3.42 -3.34
N GLY A 295 -3.54 2.94 -2.95
CA GLY A 295 -4.16 1.74 -3.50
C GLY A 295 -3.57 0.41 -3.01
N GLU A 296 -2.57 0.41 -2.13
CA GLU A 296 -1.89 -0.79 -1.67
C GLU A 296 -2.40 -1.24 -0.30
N GLY A 297 -2.94 -2.46 -0.22
CA GLY A 297 -3.22 -3.18 1.02
C GLY A 297 -4.04 -2.43 2.09
N GLY A 298 -4.83 -1.40 1.71
CA GLY A 298 -5.63 -0.63 2.66
C GLY A 298 -4.81 0.28 3.59
N ARG A 299 -3.56 0.60 3.24
CA ARG A 299 -2.63 1.37 4.09
C ARG A 299 -3.19 2.70 4.56
N GLU A 300 -3.91 3.42 3.72
CA GLU A 300 -4.52 4.70 4.07
C GLU A 300 -5.47 4.57 5.27
N PHE A 301 -6.33 3.55 5.27
CA PHE A 301 -7.26 3.30 6.38
C PHE A 301 -6.54 3.02 7.70
N TYR A 302 -5.57 2.11 7.67
CA TYR A 302 -4.82 1.74 8.86
C TYR A 302 -3.93 2.87 9.36
N ASN A 303 -3.29 3.61 8.48
CA ASN A 303 -2.41 4.72 8.85
C ASN A 303 -3.22 5.88 9.44
N ASN A 304 -4.35 6.26 8.85
CA ASN A 304 -5.22 7.30 9.40
C ASN A 304 -5.71 6.95 10.81
N LYS A 305 -6.09 5.67 11.02
CA LYS A 305 -6.47 5.18 12.34
C LYS A 305 -5.33 5.30 13.36
N ARG A 306 -4.12 4.91 12.98
CA ARG A 306 -2.93 4.96 13.81
C ARG A 306 -2.46 6.39 14.10
N TRP A 307 -2.51 7.26 13.10
CA TRP A 307 -2.15 8.68 13.24
C TRP A 307 -3.24 9.52 13.89
N ASN A 308 -4.40 8.94 14.18
CA ASN A 308 -5.59 9.64 14.68
C ASN A 308 -6.03 10.78 13.75
N ILE A 309 -6.01 10.52 12.44
CA ILE A 309 -6.42 11.49 11.41
C ILE A 309 -7.79 11.07 10.85
N PRO A 310 -8.81 11.92 10.93
CA PRO A 310 -10.11 11.64 10.34
C PRO A 310 -10.04 11.63 8.81
N VAL A 311 -10.99 10.93 8.17
CA VAL A 311 -11.15 10.97 6.71
C VAL A 311 -12.15 12.07 6.36
N ASP A 312 -11.65 13.21 5.93
CA ASP A 312 -12.47 14.33 5.47
C ASP A 312 -12.65 14.30 3.95
N ARG A 313 -13.90 14.19 3.50
CA ARG A 313 -14.30 14.22 2.08
C ARG A 313 -15.07 15.46 1.69
N THR A 314 -15.27 16.40 2.59
CA THR A 314 -16.16 17.56 2.43
C THR A 314 -15.76 18.44 1.25
N SER A 315 -14.48 18.69 1.06
CA SER A 315 -13.93 19.55 -0.01
C SER A 315 -13.37 18.76 -1.21
N SER A 316 -13.49 17.43 -1.24
CA SER A 316 -13.04 16.62 -2.38
C SER A 316 -13.91 16.87 -3.62
N ALA A 317 -13.30 17.03 -4.78
CA ALA A 317 -14.03 17.09 -6.04
C ALA A 317 -14.52 15.71 -6.52
N ASN A 318 -13.88 14.63 -6.05
CA ASN A 318 -14.09 13.28 -6.56
C ASN A 318 -15.12 12.46 -5.78
N HIS A 319 -15.36 12.78 -4.51
CA HIS A 319 -16.27 12.02 -3.68
C HIS A 319 -17.71 12.50 -3.80
N VAL A 320 -18.63 11.57 -3.98
CA VAL A 320 -20.06 11.86 -4.02
C VAL A 320 -20.56 12.26 -2.62
N THR A 321 -20.17 11.48 -1.63
CA THR A 321 -20.54 11.76 -0.23
C THR A 321 -19.56 12.76 0.37
N LYS A 322 -20.06 13.96 0.67
CA LYS A 322 -19.29 15.06 1.25
C LYS A 322 -19.40 15.04 2.77
N THR A 323 -18.70 14.13 3.40
CA THR A 323 -18.75 13.96 4.86
C THR A 323 -17.37 13.68 5.45
N THR A 324 -17.26 13.83 6.75
CA THR A 324 -16.08 13.48 7.52
C THR A 324 -16.38 12.23 8.35
N TYR A 325 -15.46 11.28 8.34
CA TYR A 325 -15.48 10.10 9.19
C TYR A 325 -14.44 10.27 10.27
N SER A 326 -14.84 10.17 11.53
CA SER A 326 -13.93 10.20 12.66
C SER A 326 -13.10 8.92 12.72
N VAL A 327 -12.04 8.93 13.53
CA VAL A 327 -11.24 7.70 13.75
C VAL A 327 -12.06 6.62 14.47
N ALA A 328 -13.04 6.99 15.28
CA ALA A 328 -13.97 6.05 15.91
C ALA A 328 -14.79 5.29 14.88
N ASP A 329 -15.26 5.97 13.81
CA ASP A 329 -16.01 5.34 12.72
C ASP A 329 -15.19 4.30 11.94
N MET A 330 -13.87 4.30 12.09
CA MET A 330 -12.96 3.30 11.50
C MET A 330 -12.84 2.03 12.35
N THR A 331 -13.56 1.91 13.44
CA THR A 331 -13.57 0.71 14.27
C THR A 331 -14.68 -0.21 13.81
N LEU A 332 -14.29 -1.33 13.19
CA LEU A 332 -15.26 -2.34 12.75
C LEU A 332 -15.82 -3.09 13.94
N GLN A 333 -17.08 -3.43 13.87
CA GLN A 333 -17.72 -4.28 14.88
C GLN A 333 -17.23 -5.73 14.76
N ILE A 334 -17.22 -6.43 15.88
CA ILE A 334 -17.00 -7.86 15.90
C ILE A 334 -18.18 -8.53 15.18
N PRO A 335 -17.93 -9.53 14.31
CA PRO A 335 -19.00 -10.22 13.60
C PRO A 335 -20.09 -10.74 14.54
N GLU A 336 -21.34 -10.59 14.13
CA GLU A 336 -22.50 -10.97 14.94
C GLU A 336 -22.44 -12.43 15.40
N ASN A 337 -22.00 -13.32 14.52
CA ASN A 337 -21.84 -14.74 14.86
C ASN A 337 -20.87 -14.97 16.02
N GLU A 338 -19.78 -14.21 16.09
CA GLU A 338 -18.84 -14.33 17.21
C GLU A 338 -19.49 -13.90 18.52
N ILE A 339 -20.25 -12.82 18.51
CA ILE A 339 -20.98 -12.35 19.70
C ILE A 339 -22.08 -13.35 20.11
N LEU A 340 -22.73 -13.98 19.13
CA LEU A 340 -23.82 -14.92 19.39
C LEU A 340 -23.33 -16.23 20.02
N TYR A 341 -22.19 -16.76 19.54
CA TYR A 341 -21.71 -18.07 19.93
C TYR A 341 -20.61 -18.03 21.01
N ASN A 342 -20.01 -16.88 21.28
CA ASN A 342 -19.03 -16.70 22.34
C ASN A 342 -19.56 -15.70 23.38
N PRO A 343 -20.19 -16.17 24.45
CA PRO A 343 -20.78 -15.31 25.48
C PRO A 343 -19.75 -14.44 26.22
N LEU A 344 -18.46 -14.71 26.07
CA LEU A 344 -17.37 -13.94 26.64
C LEU A 344 -16.89 -12.82 25.72
N ALA A 345 -17.33 -12.81 24.48
CA ALA A 345 -16.98 -11.76 23.53
C ALA A 345 -17.78 -10.49 23.80
N VAL A 346 -17.09 -9.37 23.88
CA VAL A 346 -17.68 -8.03 24.07
C VAL A 346 -17.51 -7.24 22.78
N GLN A 347 -18.58 -6.58 22.32
CA GLN A 347 -18.58 -5.76 21.12
C GLN A 347 -17.64 -4.55 21.26
N ASN A 348 -17.19 -4.01 20.15
CA ASN A 348 -16.54 -2.69 20.10
C ASN A 348 -17.59 -1.59 20.31
N ASP A 349 -17.21 -0.57 21.08
CA ASP A 349 -18.04 0.62 21.32
C ASP A 349 -18.24 1.43 20.04
#